data_84d18e5dacb007d7ec400b69ef0e21ee
#
_entry.id   84d18e5dacb007d7ec400b69ef0e21ee
#
_cell.length_a   1.000
_cell.length_b   1.000
_cell.length_c   1.000
_cell.angle_alpha   90.00
_cell.angle_beta   90.00
_cell.angle_gamma   90.00
#
_symmetry.space_group_name_H-M   'P 1'
#
loop_
_entity.id
_entity.type
_entity.pdbx_description
1 polymer ?
#
loop_
_entity_poly.entity_id
_entity_poly.type
_entity_poly.pdbx_seq_one_letter_code
_entity_poly.pdbx_strand_id
1 'polypeptide(L)'
;QDKNITQKPAVIQPEKKETKIAVSNAIFSTFHTILPCPDCEGIKTILTLNKDKTYVKSMLYIAKDPKFSQEVGTFEINANIITLKSADGKTQFFTPHKSSLIQLDENKNKRTGVLADIYSFEPVDKGYKESFFRQFFKFKNEKSFQSVIITPFKDGARLDAYSSLKDGEPPCSLDGTLSYKDGIFYLKNENGLALSVHKIHDNIFIKNEGKNICKRGYIAGKYSQKTSLKWLFGKHFLGVLTDDMKSSDIIKIFGSKNIKRDANLKDENSYIVFDSAKNGLFKYTLLNGIITQIELLTPKFKTPEGISIGSNFGEIKNALKIENFTNQNGKISLKIPTHDIVIKLKTAENIAIKGLSDIPDDTKIDKILLIWNQ
;
A
#
# COMPACT_ATOMS: atom_id res chain seq x y z
N GLN A 1 40.26 78.26 20.89
CA GLN A 1 39.34 77.23 21.46
C GLN A 1 39.00 76.24 20.35
N ASP A 2 39.70 75.13 20.38
CA ASP A 2 39.57 74.05 19.39
C ASP A 2 38.28 73.26 19.67
N LYS A 3 37.51 73.06 18.59
CA LYS A 3 36.43 72.08 18.59
C LYS A 3 36.88 70.84 17.79
N ASN A 4 37.30 69.82 18.49
CA ASN A 4 37.53 68.51 17.97
C ASN A 4 36.23 67.87 17.50
N ILE A 5 36.11 67.63 16.19
CA ILE A 5 34.99 66.84 15.63
C ILE A 5 35.53 65.41 15.45
N THR A 6 35.09 64.53 16.33
CA THR A 6 35.38 63.11 16.30
C THR A 6 34.47 62.45 15.27
N GLN A 7 35.00 62.09 14.11
CA GLN A 7 34.31 61.26 13.12
C GLN A 7 34.18 59.81 13.65
N LYS A 8 32.93 59.37 13.73
CA LYS A 8 32.56 57.99 14.08
C LYS A 8 32.91 57.06 12.89
N PRO A 9 33.60 55.92 13.12
CA PRO A 9 33.93 55.05 12.01
C PRO A 9 32.67 54.38 11.45
N ALA A 10 32.57 54.34 10.13
CA ALA A 10 31.50 53.66 9.39
C ALA A 10 31.60 52.17 9.68
N VAL A 11 30.49 51.60 10.17
CA VAL A 11 30.30 50.16 10.33
C VAL A 11 30.16 49.53 8.94
N ILE A 12 31.22 48.88 8.49
CA ILE A 12 31.18 48.04 7.27
C ILE A 12 30.34 46.81 7.65
N GLN A 13 29.13 46.72 7.11
CA GLN A 13 28.34 45.49 7.18
C GLN A 13 29.08 44.42 6.38
N PRO A 14 29.23 43.21 6.91
CA PRO A 14 29.85 42.13 6.15
C PRO A 14 28.91 41.77 4.99
N GLU A 15 29.40 41.88 3.76
CA GLU A 15 28.76 41.31 2.59
C GLU A 15 28.40 39.86 2.89
N LYS A 16 27.11 39.52 2.79
CA LYS A 16 26.63 38.14 2.78
C LYS A 16 27.30 37.43 1.61
N LYS A 17 28.39 36.73 1.85
CA LYS A 17 28.93 35.73 0.93
C LYS A 17 27.80 34.76 0.64
N GLU A 18 27.17 34.84 -0.53
CA GLU A 18 26.35 33.76 -1.07
C GLU A 18 27.23 32.52 -1.13
N THR A 19 27.00 31.63 -0.21
CA THR A 19 27.65 30.33 -0.19
C THR A 19 27.21 29.64 -1.49
N LYS A 20 28.13 29.53 -2.46
CA LYS A 20 27.97 28.62 -3.61
C LYS A 20 27.70 27.26 -3.01
N ILE A 21 26.41 26.87 -2.99
CA ILE A 21 26.01 25.50 -2.61
C ILE A 21 26.67 24.63 -3.67
N ALA A 22 27.74 23.95 -3.30
CA ALA A 22 28.33 22.92 -4.13
C ALA A 22 27.16 21.99 -4.50
N VAL A 23 26.90 21.86 -5.80
CA VAL A 23 25.85 21.00 -6.34
C VAL A 23 26.13 19.61 -5.77
N SER A 24 25.45 19.29 -4.67
CA SER A 24 25.68 18.05 -3.96
C SER A 24 25.20 16.89 -4.84
N ASN A 25 25.82 15.71 -4.69
CA ASN A 25 25.36 14.48 -5.36
C ASN A 25 23.85 14.17 -5.12
N ALA A 26 23.21 14.86 -4.19
CA ALA A 26 21.78 14.76 -3.86
C ALA A 26 20.83 15.17 -4.99
N ILE A 27 21.26 15.99 -5.96
CA ILE A 27 20.42 16.35 -7.09
C ILE A 27 20.26 15.21 -8.10
N PHE A 28 21.22 14.26 -8.16
CA PHE A 28 21.09 13.06 -9.00
C PHE A 28 20.22 12.04 -8.29
N SER A 29 18.93 12.30 -8.29
CA SER A 29 17.92 11.55 -7.55
C SER A 29 16.58 11.63 -8.28
N THR A 30 15.57 10.99 -7.68
CA THR A 30 14.18 11.02 -8.15
C THR A 30 13.34 11.92 -7.27
N PHE A 31 12.58 12.81 -7.89
CA PHE A 31 11.70 13.78 -7.25
C PHE A 31 10.28 13.62 -7.73
N HIS A 32 9.30 14.04 -6.96
CA HIS A 32 7.90 14.00 -7.34
C HIS A 32 7.12 15.23 -6.87
N THR A 33 6.06 15.54 -7.59
CA THR A 33 5.01 16.48 -7.18
C THR A 33 3.70 16.13 -7.87
N ILE A 34 2.62 16.83 -7.50
CA ILE A 34 1.35 16.82 -8.24
C ILE A 34 1.12 18.23 -8.78
N LEU A 35 1.36 18.42 -10.07
CA LEU A 35 1.14 19.69 -10.74
C LEU A 35 -0.36 19.94 -10.98
N PRO A 36 -0.80 21.21 -11.03
CA PRO A 36 -2.17 21.56 -11.37
C PRO A 36 -2.51 21.13 -12.79
N CYS A 37 -3.77 20.81 -13.02
CA CYS A 37 -4.31 20.40 -14.31
C CYS A 37 -5.66 21.10 -14.53
N PRO A 38 -5.89 21.76 -15.69
CA PRO A 38 -7.17 22.42 -15.95
C PRO A 38 -8.36 21.44 -16.04
N ASP A 39 -8.14 20.26 -16.62
CA ASP A 39 -9.17 19.31 -17.00
C ASP A 39 -9.11 18.01 -16.20
N CYS A 40 -8.28 17.94 -15.17
CA CYS A 40 -8.10 16.74 -14.34
C CYS A 40 -7.80 17.10 -12.87
N GLU A 41 -7.81 16.09 -12.00
CA GLU A 41 -7.55 16.28 -10.56
C GLU A 41 -6.10 16.70 -10.26
N GLY A 42 -5.19 16.59 -11.25
CA GLY A 42 -3.77 16.93 -11.16
C GLY A 42 -2.91 16.03 -12.04
N ILE A 43 -1.64 16.39 -12.17
CA ILE A 43 -0.65 15.61 -12.93
C ILE A 43 0.42 15.14 -11.94
N LYS A 44 0.37 13.87 -11.51
CA LYS A 44 1.47 13.30 -10.74
C LYS A 44 2.69 13.22 -11.63
N THR A 45 3.70 14.00 -11.30
CA THR A 45 4.95 14.10 -12.05
C THR A 45 6.10 13.51 -11.23
N ILE A 46 6.86 12.61 -11.83
CA ILE A 46 8.08 12.03 -11.27
C ILE A 46 9.23 12.41 -12.18
N LEU A 47 10.23 13.07 -11.64
CA LEU A 47 11.43 13.54 -12.35
C LEU A 47 12.66 12.83 -11.79
N THR A 48 13.34 12.04 -12.61
CA THR A 48 14.62 11.41 -12.28
C THR A 48 15.74 12.12 -13.01
N LEU A 49 16.73 12.62 -12.28
CA LEU A 49 17.96 13.23 -12.80
C LEU A 49 19.11 12.23 -12.66
N ASN A 50 19.66 11.78 -13.78
CA ASN A 50 20.73 10.80 -13.84
C ASN A 50 22.12 11.46 -13.79
N LYS A 51 23.14 10.72 -13.33
CA LYS A 51 24.51 11.19 -13.25
C LYS A 51 25.14 11.48 -14.61
N ASP A 52 24.67 10.83 -15.66
CA ASP A 52 25.09 11.03 -17.05
C ASP A 52 24.47 12.26 -17.74
N LYS A 53 23.78 13.12 -16.95
CA LYS A 53 23.08 14.32 -17.42
C LYS A 53 21.84 14.04 -18.28
N THR A 54 21.32 12.83 -18.28
CA THR A 54 20.01 12.52 -18.82
C THR A 54 18.92 12.65 -17.76
N TYR A 55 17.67 12.86 -18.16
CA TYR A 55 16.53 12.82 -17.27
C TYR A 55 15.39 12.00 -17.85
N VAL A 56 14.54 11.51 -16.94
CA VAL A 56 13.27 10.89 -17.25
C VAL A 56 12.19 11.61 -16.45
N LYS A 57 11.14 12.10 -17.13
CA LYS A 57 9.97 12.71 -16.49
C LYS A 57 8.74 11.91 -16.86
N SER A 58 8.16 11.21 -15.87
CA SER A 58 6.94 10.43 -16.01
C SER A 58 5.76 11.23 -15.48
N MET A 59 4.66 11.27 -16.23
CA MET A 59 3.46 12.03 -15.90
C MET A 59 2.23 11.13 -15.95
N LEU A 60 1.45 11.14 -14.85
CA LEU A 60 0.16 10.50 -14.75
C LEU A 60 -0.90 11.58 -14.57
N TYR A 61 -1.75 11.76 -15.59
CA TYR A 61 -2.92 12.64 -15.56
C TYR A 61 -4.03 11.93 -14.75
N ILE A 62 -4.37 12.49 -13.59
CA ILE A 62 -5.31 11.92 -12.63
C ILE A 62 -6.73 12.30 -13.07
N ALA A 63 -7.36 11.44 -13.86
CA ALA A 63 -8.70 11.63 -14.40
C ALA A 63 -9.49 10.32 -14.33
N LYS A 64 -10.77 10.33 -14.76
CA LYS A 64 -11.59 9.12 -14.88
C LYS A 64 -10.91 8.08 -15.79
N ASP A 65 -10.38 8.55 -16.93
CA ASP A 65 -9.57 7.76 -17.86
C ASP A 65 -8.13 8.33 -17.84
N PRO A 66 -7.26 7.81 -16.97
CA PRO A 66 -5.96 8.38 -16.75
C PRO A 66 -5.04 8.14 -17.95
N LYS A 67 -4.25 9.17 -18.25
CA LYS A 67 -3.24 9.13 -19.32
C LYS A 67 -1.85 9.12 -18.70
N PHE A 68 -0.99 8.29 -19.25
CA PHE A 68 0.43 8.25 -18.92
C PHE A 68 1.22 8.84 -20.07
N SER A 69 2.18 9.68 -19.75
CA SER A 69 3.19 10.11 -20.71
C SER A 69 4.57 10.09 -20.05
N GLN A 70 5.59 9.97 -20.89
CA GLN A 70 6.95 10.01 -20.44
C GLN A 70 7.74 10.93 -21.38
N GLU A 71 8.57 11.77 -20.80
CA GLU A 71 9.48 12.66 -21.47
C GLU A 71 10.90 12.30 -21.06
N VAL A 72 11.80 12.21 -22.02
CA VAL A 72 13.22 11.97 -21.82
C VAL A 72 14.02 13.07 -22.47
N GLY A 73 15.20 13.36 -21.93
CA GLY A 73 16.07 14.39 -22.47
C GLY A 73 17.36 14.51 -21.70
N THR A 74 18.03 15.64 -21.89
CA THR A 74 19.28 15.98 -21.19
C THR A 74 19.09 17.19 -20.30
N PHE A 75 20.00 17.41 -19.37
CA PHE A 75 19.98 18.62 -18.55
C PHE A 75 21.39 19.17 -18.30
N GLU A 76 21.42 20.48 -18.09
CA GLU A 76 22.60 21.24 -17.71
C GLU A 76 22.37 21.92 -16.36
N ILE A 77 23.46 22.20 -15.64
CA ILE A 77 23.43 22.91 -14.38
C ILE A 77 24.37 24.12 -14.50
N ASN A 78 23.79 25.31 -14.45
CA ASN A 78 24.51 26.55 -14.47
C ASN A 78 24.05 27.48 -13.34
N ALA A 79 24.95 27.90 -12.47
CA ALA A 79 24.66 28.83 -11.37
C ALA A 79 23.39 28.51 -10.56
N ASN A 80 23.26 27.28 -10.08
CA ASN A 80 22.06 26.76 -9.35
C ASN A 80 20.76 26.63 -10.17
N ILE A 81 20.82 26.81 -11.48
CA ILE A 81 19.68 26.53 -12.35
C ILE A 81 19.92 25.22 -13.10
N ILE A 82 19.00 24.31 -12.98
CA ILE A 82 18.94 23.07 -13.75
C ILE A 82 18.03 23.35 -14.94
N THR A 83 18.57 23.25 -16.16
CA THR A 83 17.82 23.41 -17.40
C THR A 83 17.61 22.06 -18.03
N LEU A 84 16.37 21.57 -18.04
CA LEU A 84 15.99 20.37 -18.77
C LEU A 84 15.77 20.74 -20.24
N LYS A 85 16.27 19.89 -21.15
CA LYS A 85 16.06 20.01 -22.61
C LYS A 85 15.44 18.69 -23.09
N SER A 86 14.18 18.72 -23.49
CA SER A 86 13.49 17.55 -24.03
C SER A 86 13.88 17.28 -25.47
N ALA A 87 13.59 16.09 -25.96
CA ALA A 87 13.90 15.68 -27.33
C ALA A 87 13.19 16.56 -28.41
N ASP A 88 12.02 17.12 -28.06
CA ASP A 88 11.27 18.07 -28.93
C ASP A 88 11.71 19.54 -28.78
N GLY A 89 12.82 19.79 -28.07
CA GLY A 89 13.43 21.10 -27.92
C GLY A 89 12.84 22.00 -26.83
N LYS A 90 11.84 21.55 -26.09
CA LYS A 90 11.29 22.33 -24.99
C LYS A 90 12.27 22.40 -23.84
N THR A 91 12.26 23.54 -23.14
CA THR A 91 13.10 23.77 -21.97
C THR A 91 12.25 23.96 -20.71
N GLN A 92 12.75 23.45 -19.57
CA GLN A 92 12.16 23.67 -18.26
C GLN A 92 13.28 24.00 -17.28
N PHE A 93 12.98 24.85 -16.32
CA PHE A 93 13.98 25.37 -15.38
C PHE A 93 13.63 24.95 -13.96
N PHE A 94 14.64 24.53 -13.21
CA PHE A 94 14.53 24.17 -11.81
C PHE A 94 15.67 24.77 -11.01
N THR A 95 15.46 24.98 -9.73
CA THR A 95 16.52 25.35 -8.80
C THR A 95 16.49 24.42 -7.58
N PRO A 96 17.63 23.95 -7.08
CA PRO A 96 17.71 23.21 -5.83
C PRO A 96 17.25 24.08 -4.64
N HIS A 97 16.48 23.47 -3.74
CA HIS A 97 16.10 24.09 -2.48
C HIS A 97 16.11 23.04 -1.36
N LYS A 98 17.08 23.09 -0.47
CA LYS A 98 17.31 22.03 0.53
C LYS A 98 17.44 20.65 -0.15
N SER A 99 16.53 19.73 0.14
CA SER A 99 16.45 18.39 -0.48
C SER A 99 15.53 18.32 -1.69
N SER A 100 14.77 19.38 -1.99
CA SER A 100 13.78 19.45 -3.07
C SER A 100 14.29 20.23 -4.28
N LEU A 101 13.52 20.18 -5.39
CA LEU A 101 13.70 21.03 -6.56
C LEU A 101 12.48 21.94 -6.73
N ILE A 102 12.70 23.22 -6.96
CA ILE A 102 11.62 24.17 -7.30
C ILE A 102 11.60 24.40 -8.80
N GLN A 103 10.47 24.14 -9.45
CA GLN A 103 10.27 24.46 -10.85
C GLN A 103 10.08 25.98 -11.02
N LEU A 104 10.88 26.57 -11.86
CA LEU A 104 10.86 27.99 -12.17
C LEU A 104 9.90 28.28 -13.34
N ASP A 105 9.58 29.55 -13.54
CA ASP A 105 8.87 30.02 -14.72
C ASP A 105 9.80 30.12 -15.95
N GLU A 106 9.27 30.57 -17.08
CA GLU A 106 10.03 30.74 -18.34
C GLU A 106 11.14 31.78 -18.23
N ASN A 107 11.00 32.74 -17.31
CA ASN A 107 11.99 33.78 -17.03
C ASN A 107 12.98 33.36 -15.93
N LYS A 108 12.95 32.09 -15.52
CA LYS A 108 13.79 31.50 -14.46
C LYS A 108 13.54 32.10 -13.07
N ASN A 109 12.36 32.66 -12.83
CA ASN A 109 11.94 33.16 -11.53
C ASN A 109 11.17 32.09 -10.77
N LYS A 110 11.23 32.15 -9.43
CA LYS A 110 10.34 31.34 -8.57
C LYS A 110 8.91 31.82 -8.77
N ARG A 111 8.00 30.87 -8.94
CA ARG A 111 6.57 31.17 -8.97
C ARG A 111 6.13 31.67 -7.60
N THR A 112 5.20 32.62 -7.60
CA THR A 112 4.66 33.27 -6.39
C THR A 112 3.15 33.04 -6.31
N GLY A 113 2.56 33.31 -5.13
CA GLY A 113 1.12 33.16 -4.89
C GLY A 113 0.75 31.82 -4.24
N VAL A 114 -0.56 31.58 -4.09
CA VAL A 114 -1.14 30.46 -3.33
C VAL A 114 -0.71 29.09 -3.87
N LEU A 115 -0.39 28.99 -5.15
CA LEU A 115 -0.02 27.73 -5.80
C LEU A 115 1.50 27.54 -5.90
N ALA A 116 2.33 28.41 -5.34
CA ALA A 116 3.79 28.35 -5.48
C ALA A 116 4.38 27.01 -4.96
N ASP A 117 3.85 26.50 -3.87
CA ASP A 117 4.34 25.28 -3.22
C ASP A 117 4.08 24.01 -4.06
N ILE A 118 3.10 24.04 -4.96
CA ILE A 118 2.79 22.90 -5.85
C ILE A 118 3.93 22.64 -6.85
N TYR A 119 4.73 23.65 -7.13
CA TYR A 119 5.90 23.55 -8.02
C TYR A 119 7.17 23.09 -7.29
N SER A 120 7.05 22.68 -6.02
CA SER A 120 8.12 22.01 -5.28
C SER A 120 8.09 20.52 -5.57
N PHE A 121 9.20 19.99 -6.06
CA PHE A 121 9.43 18.58 -6.34
C PHE A 121 10.18 17.98 -5.15
N GLU A 122 9.49 17.23 -4.33
CA GLU A 122 10.05 16.58 -3.16
C GLU A 122 10.82 15.31 -3.53
N PRO A 123 11.88 14.94 -2.80
CA PRO A 123 12.59 13.70 -3.05
C PRO A 123 11.65 12.51 -2.82
N VAL A 124 11.74 11.53 -3.70
CA VAL A 124 10.97 10.28 -3.56
C VAL A 124 11.52 9.51 -2.36
N ASP A 125 10.61 9.02 -1.54
CA ASP A 125 10.97 8.13 -0.42
C ASP A 125 11.69 6.88 -0.93
N LYS A 126 12.75 6.50 -0.23
CA LYS A 126 13.55 5.32 -0.58
C LYS A 126 12.93 3.99 -0.13
N GLY A 127 11.75 4.02 0.47
CA GLY A 127 11.13 2.83 1.04
C GLY A 127 9.61 2.96 1.21
N TYR A 128 9.04 1.94 1.82
CA TYR A 128 7.61 1.89 2.12
C TYR A 128 7.31 2.65 3.41
N LYS A 129 6.24 3.45 3.42
CA LYS A 129 5.72 4.10 4.62
C LYS A 129 4.56 3.31 5.20
N GLU A 130 4.35 3.39 6.51
CA GLU A 130 3.20 2.78 7.19
C GLU A 130 1.86 3.21 6.60
N SER A 131 1.75 4.46 6.14
CA SER A 131 0.56 4.97 5.47
C SER A 131 0.23 4.28 4.14
N PHE A 132 1.14 3.48 3.60
CA PHE A 132 0.95 2.71 2.38
C PHE A 132 0.33 1.32 2.65
N PHE A 133 0.48 0.79 3.85
CA PHE A 133 -0.06 -0.51 4.24
C PHE A 133 -1.52 -0.39 4.64
N ARG A 134 -2.43 -0.55 3.68
CA ARG A 134 -3.87 -0.34 3.87
C ARG A 134 -4.68 -1.10 2.83
N GLN A 135 -5.98 -1.09 3.07
CA GLN A 135 -6.98 -1.49 2.08
C GLN A 135 -7.46 -0.28 1.28
N PHE A 136 -7.52 -0.46 -0.03
CA PHE A 136 -8.03 0.51 -0.99
C PHE A 136 -9.20 -0.10 -1.76
N PHE A 137 -10.23 0.71 -2.04
CA PHE A 137 -11.43 0.28 -2.72
C PHE A 137 -11.69 1.07 -3.99
N LYS A 138 -12.23 0.38 -4.98
CA LYS A 138 -12.83 0.97 -6.16
C LYS A 138 -14.23 0.41 -6.33
N PHE A 139 -15.24 1.28 -6.28
CA PHE A 139 -16.62 0.92 -6.58
C PHE A 139 -16.93 1.30 -8.01
N LYS A 140 -17.42 0.33 -8.78
CA LYS A 140 -17.95 0.57 -10.13
C LYS A 140 -19.47 0.77 -10.10
N ASN A 141 -20.16 0.01 -9.28
CA ASN A 141 -21.59 0.11 -8.98
C ASN A 141 -21.87 -0.74 -7.71
N GLU A 142 -23.12 -0.79 -7.25
CA GLU A 142 -23.52 -1.58 -6.06
C GLU A 142 -23.27 -3.09 -6.20
N LYS A 143 -23.07 -3.59 -7.42
CA LYS A 143 -22.88 -5.00 -7.75
C LYS A 143 -21.43 -5.41 -7.99
N SER A 144 -20.53 -4.47 -8.13
CA SER A 144 -19.11 -4.77 -8.36
C SER A 144 -18.23 -4.19 -7.27
N PHE A 145 -17.37 -5.03 -6.76
CA PHE A 145 -16.46 -4.72 -5.67
C PHE A 145 -15.02 -5.00 -6.12
N GLN A 146 -14.16 -4.01 -5.96
CA GLN A 146 -12.73 -4.15 -6.21
C GLN A 146 -11.95 -3.66 -5.01
N SER A 147 -11.07 -4.50 -4.48
CA SER A 147 -10.25 -4.21 -3.33
C SER A 147 -8.78 -4.49 -3.64
N VAL A 148 -7.92 -3.64 -3.12
CA VAL A 148 -6.48 -3.84 -3.11
C VAL A 148 -6.00 -3.66 -1.68
N ILE A 149 -5.28 -4.65 -1.18
CA ILE A 149 -4.67 -4.63 0.14
C ILE A 149 -3.17 -4.63 -0.06
N ILE A 150 -2.49 -3.71 0.61
CA ILE A 150 -1.05 -3.64 0.62
C ILE A 150 -0.58 -3.85 2.05
N THR A 151 0.22 -4.89 2.25
CA THR A 151 0.75 -5.30 3.55
C THR A 151 2.27 -5.20 3.57
N PRO A 152 2.90 -5.04 4.74
CA PRO A 152 4.35 -5.20 4.86
C PRO A 152 4.77 -6.63 4.51
N PHE A 153 5.93 -6.80 3.88
CA PHE A 153 6.49 -8.10 3.57
C PHE A 153 8.01 -7.99 3.48
N LYS A 154 8.77 -8.63 4.38
CA LYS A 154 10.23 -8.48 4.51
C LYS A 154 10.60 -6.99 4.57
N ASP A 155 11.52 -6.54 3.72
CA ASP A 155 11.92 -5.14 3.60
C ASP A 155 11.07 -4.35 2.58
N GLY A 156 9.93 -4.90 2.16
CA GLY A 156 9.09 -4.34 1.10
C GLY A 156 7.60 -4.42 1.42
N ALA A 157 6.82 -4.71 0.40
CA ALA A 157 5.38 -4.84 0.48
C ALA A 157 4.86 -6.01 -0.36
N ARG A 158 3.71 -6.55 0.03
CA ARG A 158 2.90 -7.47 -0.76
C ARG A 158 1.60 -6.79 -1.15
N LEU A 159 1.12 -7.07 -2.33
CA LEU A 159 -0.17 -6.63 -2.83
C LEU A 159 -1.08 -7.85 -2.99
N ASP A 160 -2.30 -7.73 -2.47
CA ASP A 160 -3.41 -8.63 -2.72
C ASP A 160 -4.53 -7.84 -3.37
N ALA A 161 -4.81 -8.08 -4.64
CA ALA A 161 -5.87 -7.45 -5.38
C ALA A 161 -6.99 -8.43 -5.66
N TYR A 162 -8.21 -8.00 -5.41
CA TYR A 162 -9.41 -8.80 -5.58
C TYR A 162 -10.49 -8.01 -6.32
N SER A 163 -11.12 -8.64 -7.31
CA SER A 163 -12.24 -8.08 -8.02
C SER A 163 -13.37 -9.10 -8.07
N SER A 164 -14.51 -8.76 -7.49
CA SER A 164 -15.77 -9.52 -7.60
C SER A 164 -16.72 -8.77 -8.49
N LEU A 165 -17.23 -9.46 -9.50
CA LEU A 165 -18.34 -9.00 -10.32
C LEU A 165 -19.56 -9.86 -9.95
N LYS A 166 -20.65 -9.25 -9.49
CA LYS A 166 -21.86 -9.97 -9.05
C LYS A 166 -22.63 -10.67 -10.17
N ASP A 167 -22.20 -10.53 -11.41
CA ASP A 167 -22.91 -11.06 -12.59
C ASP A 167 -22.52 -12.50 -12.97
N GLY A 168 -22.13 -13.34 -11.96
CA GLY A 168 -21.83 -14.77 -12.17
C GLY A 168 -20.45 -15.06 -12.77
N GLU A 169 -19.63 -14.06 -13.01
CA GLU A 169 -18.25 -14.23 -13.47
C GLU A 169 -17.33 -14.65 -12.29
N PRO A 170 -16.36 -15.51 -12.53
CA PRO A 170 -15.43 -15.89 -11.47
C PRO A 170 -14.65 -14.67 -11.00
N PRO A 171 -14.49 -14.52 -9.67
CA PRO A 171 -13.69 -13.44 -9.13
C PRO A 171 -12.25 -13.53 -9.66
N CYS A 172 -11.65 -12.37 -9.91
CA CYS A 172 -10.24 -12.28 -10.24
C CYS A 172 -9.45 -11.91 -9.00
N SER A 173 -8.42 -12.69 -8.69
CA SER A 173 -7.45 -12.36 -7.66
C SER A 173 -6.05 -12.28 -8.26
N LEU A 174 -5.25 -11.37 -7.76
CA LEU A 174 -3.84 -11.20 -8.10
C LEU A 174 -3.09 -10.85 -6.82
N ASP A 175 -2.08 -11.62 -6.51
CA ASP A 175 -1.22 -11.36 -5.37
C ASP A 175 0.26 -11.42 -5.79
N GLY A 176 1.11 -10.81 -4.96
CA GLY A 176 2.55 -10.88 -5.14
C GLY A 176 3.32 -9.77 -4.44
N THR A 177 4.64 -9.91 -4.48
CA THR A 177 5.55 -8.95 -3.87
C THR A 177 5.71 -7.73 -4.77
N LEU A 178 5.63 -6.54 -4.16
CA LEU A 178 5.88 -5.27 -4.82
C LEU A 178 7.37 -4.94 -4.76
N SER A 179 7.97 -4.62 -5.89
CA SER A 179 9.26 -3.95 -5.98
C SER A 179 9.05 -2.44 -6.09
N TYR A 180 9.94 -1.64 -5.49
CA TYR A 180 9.87 -0.19 -5.52
C TYR A 180 11.01 0.39 -6.34
N LYS A 181 10.69 1.23 -7.31
CA LYS A 181 11.66 1.93 -8.12
C LYS A 181 11.12 3.30 -8.53
N ASP A 182 11.90 4.34 -8.34
CA ASP A 182 11.61 5.71 -8.83
C ASP A 182 10.22 6.25 -8.43
N GLY A 183 9.77 5.97 -7.19
CA GLY A 183 8.47 6.43 -6.69
C GLY A 183 7.28 5.61 -7.15
N ILE A 184 7.51 4.52 -7.84
CA ILE A 184 6.48 3.62 -8.37
C ILE A 184 6.70 2.21 -7.80
N PHE A 185 5.61 1.55 -7.46
CA PHE A 185 5.62 0.14 -7.04
C PHE A 185 5.22 -0.75 -8.20
N TYR A 186 5.94 -1.83 -8.38
CA TYR A 186 5.75 -2.76 -9.49
C TYR A 186 5.48 -4.16 -9.00
N LEU A 187 4.44 -4.79 -9.51
CA LEU A 187 4.19 -6.22 -9.37
C LEU A 187 4.67 -6.93 -10.63
N LYS A 188 5.53 -7.93 -10.45
CA LYS A 188 5.94 -8.86 -11.51
C LYS A 188 5.30 -10.21 -11.25
N ASN A 189 4.83 -10.86 -12.29
CA ASN A 189 4.43 -12.27 -12.28
C ASN A 189 5.37 -13.09 -13.19
N GLU A 190 5.04 -14.35 -13.37
CA GLU A 190 5.81 -15.28 -14.23
C GLU A 190 5.95 -14.79 -15.68
N ASN A 191 5.02 -13.97 -16.16
CA ASN A 191 5.01 -13.38 -17.50
C ASN A 191 5.68 -12.00 -17.58
N GLY A 192 6.36 -11.56 -16.53
CA GLY A 192 7.06 -10.29 -16.45
C GLY A 192 6.30 -9.22 -15.66
N LEU A 193 6.38 -7.95 -16.09
CA LEU A 193 5.73 -6.84 -15.40
C LEU A 193 4.21 -6.91 -15.57
N ALA A 194 3.49 -7.04 -14.47
CA ALA A 194 2.05 -7.21 -14.45
C ALA A 194 1.31 -5.88 -14.28
N LEU A 195 1.69 -5.10 -13.28
CA LEU A 195 1.08 -3.81 -13.00
C LEU A 195 2.04 -2.86 -12.27
N SER A 196 1.73 -1.58 -12.32
CA SER A 196 2.35 -0.55 -11.49
C SER A 196 1.31 0.11 -10.58
N VAL A 197 1.76 0.46 -9.36
CA VAL A 197 0.94 1.12 -8.35
C VAL A 197 1.54 2.49 -8.06
N HIS A 198 0.76 3.52 -8.30
CA HIS A 198 1.14 4.91 -8.11
C HIS A 198 0.40 5.47 -6.90
N LYS A 199 1.13 5.94 -5.88
CA LYS A 199 0.53 6.64 -4.76
C LYS A 199 0.14 8.07 -5.16
N ILE A 200 -1.07 8.48 -4.81
CA ILE A 200 -1.63 9.81 -5.06
C ILE A 200 -2.31 10.26 -3.77
N HIS A 201 -1.65 11.13 -2.99
CA HIS A 201 -2.09 11.49 -1.64
C HIS A 201 -2.43 10.22 -0.81
N ASP A 202 -3.66 10.10 -0.33
CA ASP A 202 -4.13 8.93 0.41
C ASP A 202 -4.72 7.82 -0.46
N ASN A 203 -4.71 7.99 -1.78
CA ASN A 203 -5.24 7.05 -2.75
C ASN A 203 -4.10 6.35 -3.50
N ILE A 204 -4.46 5.30 -4.25
CA ILE A 204 -3.56 4.67 -5.22
C ILE A 204 -4.20 4.64 -6.60
N PHE A 205 -3.37 4.66 -7.60
CA PHE A 205 -3.74 4.38 -8.98
C PHE A 205 -2.97 3.16 -9.48
N ILE A 206 -3.67 2.18 -10.05
CA ILE A 206 -3.08 0.97 -10.60
C ILE A 206 -3.17 1.03 -12.12
N LYS A 207 -2.02 0.81 -12.77
CA LYS A 207 -1.91 0.68 -14.21
C LYS A 207 -1.54 -0.75 -14.58
N ASN A 208 -2.25 -1.33 -15.56
CA ASN A 208 -1.81 -2.56 -16.20
C ASN A 208 -0.58 -2.28 -17.07
N GLU A 209 0.48 -3.05 -16.88
CA GLU A 209 1.71 -2.96 -17.66
C GLU A 209 1.87 -4.15 -18.62
N GLY A 210 1.10 -5.23 -18.41
CA GLY A 210 1.13 -6.45 -19.20
C GLY A 210 -0.19 -6.79 -19.88
N LYS A 211 -0.29 -7.99 -20.44
CA LYS A 211 -1.54 -8.53 -20.97
C LYS A 211 -2.56 -8.69 -19.84
N ASN A 212 -3.84 -8.48 -20.12
CA ASN A 212 -4.95 -8.56 -19.16
C ASN A 212 -4.83 -9.81 -18.28
N ILE A 213 -4.52 -9.57 -17.00
CA ILE A 213 -4.33 -10.62 -16.00
C ILE A 213 -5.69 -11.25 -15.66
N CYS A 214 -6.75 -10.46 -15.75
CA CYS A 214 -8.12 -10.89 -15.52
C CYS A 214 -8.94 -10.68 -16.79
N LYS A 215 -9.54 -11.73 -17.32
CA LYS A 215 -10.27 -11.68 -18.62
C LYS A 215 -11.37 -10.62 -18.68
N ARG A 216 -11.97 -10.17 -17.56
CA ARG A 216 -13.01 -9.12 -17.50
C ARG A 216 -12.98 -8.23 -16.27
N GLY A 217 -12.20 -8.55 -15.23
CA GLY A 217 -12.07 -7.73 -14.04
C GLY A 217 -10.84 -6.82 -14.15
N TYR A 218 -11.04 -5.55 -14.50
CA TYR A 218 -9.93 -4.60 -14.52
C TYR A 218 -9.53 -4.24 -13.11
N ILE A 219 -8.36 -4.71 -12.67
CA ILE A 219 -7.73 -4.22 -11.43
C ILE A 219 -7.21 -2.79 -11.64
N ALA A 220 -6.98 -2.37 -12.87
CA ALA A 220 -6.52 -1.02 -13.19
C ALA A 220 -7.53 0.08 -12.79
N GLY A 221 -7.01 1.25 -12.39
CA GLY A 221 -7.77 2.45 -12.08
C GLY A 221 -7.47 3.05 -10.72
N LYS A 222 -8.27 4.05 -10.31
CA LYS A 222 -8.14 4.76 -9.04
C LYS A 222 -8.84 4.00 -7.91
N TYR A 223 -8.16 3.84 -6.80
CA TYR A 223 -8.66 3.25 -5.56
C TYR A 223 -8.55 4.24 -4.42
N SER A 224 -9.64 4.42 -3.69
CA SER A 224 -9.68 5.28 -2.51
C SER A 224 -9.29 4.50 -1.26
N GLN A 225 -8.52 5.12 -0.39
CA GLN A 225 -8.22 4.58 0.93
C GLN A 225 -9.51 4.42 1.74
N LYS A 226 -9.69 3.27 2.38
CA LYS A 226 -10.88 3.04 3.20
C LYS A 226 -10.58 2.63 4.63
N THR A 227 -9.75 1.62 4.86
CA THR A 227 -9.61 1.03 6.19
C THR A 227 -8.15 0.79 6.55
N SER A 228 -7.78 1.00 7.82
CA SER A 228 -6.51 0.51 8.33
C SER A 228 -6.53 -1.02 8.35
N LEU A 229 -5.38 -1.66 8.20
CA LEU A 229 -5.26 -3.12 8.27
C LEU A 229 -5.63 -3.69 9.65
N LYS A 230 -5.66 -2.87 10.69
CA LYS A 230 -5.71 -3.29 12.10
C LYS A 230 -6.67 -4.44 12.39
N TRP A 231 -7.83 -4.45 11.75
CA TRP A 231 -8.89 -5.43 11.99
C TRP A 231 -9.27 -6.23 10.74
N LEU A 232 -8.40 -6.25 9.74
CA LEU A 232 -8.60 -7.07 8.55
C LEU A 232 -7.74 -8.33 8.62
N PHE A 233 -8.20 -9.38 7.95
CA PHE A 233 -7.39 -10.56 7.68
C PHE A 233 -7.64 -11.08 6.25
N GLY A 234 -6.68 -11.80 5.73
CA GLY A 234 -6.71 -12.42 4.42
C GLY A 234 -5.68 -13.52 4.30
N LYS A 235 -5.39 -13.93 3.08
CA LYS A 235 -4.53 -15.08 2.78
C LYS A 235 -3.18 -15.05 3.51
N HIS A 236 -2.53 -13.90 3.52
CA HIS A 236 -1.15 -13.76 3.97
C HIS A 236 -0.98 -12.77 5.12
N PHE A 237 -2.08 -12.30 5.73
CA PHE A 237 -2.00 -11.28 6.76
C PHE A 237 -3.13 -11.36 7.80
N LEU A 238 -2.83 -10.87 9.00
CA LEU A 238 -3.77 -10.58 10.08
C LEU A 238 -3.41 -9.23 10.69
N GLY A 239 -4.17 -8.19 10.37
CA GLY A 239 -3.79 -6.83 10.74
C GLY A 239 -2.46 -6.45 10.10
N VAL A 240 -1.47 -6.15 10.94
CA VAL A 240 -0.10 -5.85 10.50
C VAL A 240 0.82 -7.07 10.48
N LEU A 241 0.33 -8.23 10.93
CA LEU A 241 1.07 -9.49 10.86
C LEU A 241 1.00 -10.06 9.45
N THR A 242 2.10 -10.67 9.02
CA THR A 242 2.21 -11.36 7.74
C THR A 242 2.83 -12.74 7.92
N ASP A 243 2.58 -13.65 6.98
CA ASP A 243 2.96 -15.06 7.05
C ASP A 243 4.48 -15.32 7.02
N ASP A 244 5.29 -14.32 6.70
CA ASP A 244 6.76 -14.36 6.77
C ASP A 244 7.33 -13.94 8.15
N MET A 245 6.48 -13.41 9.06
CA MET A 245 6.89 -12.96 10.39
C MET A 245 7.14 -14.12 11.34
N LYS A 246 8.06 -13.89 12.28
CA LYS A 246 8.42 -14.83 13.35
C LYS A 246 7.74 -14.46 14.65
N SER A 247 7.75 -15.37 15.62
CA SER A 247 7.24 -15.09 16.97
C SER A 247 7.86 -13.84 17.60
N SER A 248 9.13 -13.56 17.33
CA SER A 248 9.80 -12.34 17.80
C SER A 248 9.15 -11.06 17.31
N ASP A 249 8.58 -11.08 16.10
CA ASP A 249 7.93 -9.91 15.53
C ASP A 249 6.55 -9.67 16.14
N ILE A 250 5.82 -10.74 16.49
CA ILE A 250 4.59 -10.63 17.29
C ILE A 250 4.89 -9.98 18.65
N ILE A 251 5.99 -10.39 19.30
CA ILE A 251 6.42 -9.81 20.58
C ILE A 251 6.71 -8.31 20.45
N LYS A 252 7.38 -7.89 19.37
CA LYS A 252 7.65 -6.46 19.10
C LYS A 252 6.37 -5.66 18.89
N ILE A 253 5.39 -6.22 18.17
CA ILE A 253 4.14 -5.54 17.82
C ILE A 253 3.19 -5.43 19.01
N PHE A 254 2.97 -6.52 19.74
CA PHE A 254 1.96 -6.59 20.81
C PHE A 254 2.53 -6.42 22.22
N GLY A 255 3.83 -6.59 22.38
CA GLY A 255 4.53 -6.58 23.67
C GLY A 255 4.38 -7.91 24.43
N SER A 256 5.47 -8.37 25.05
CA SER A 256 5.55 -9.66 25.75
C SER A 256 4.48 -9.85 26.85
N LYS A 257 4.12 -8.77 27.55
CA LYS A 257 3.07 -8.78 28.60
C LYS A 257 1.65 -9.11 28.10
N ASN A 258 1.42 -8.99 26.81
CA ASN A 258 0.14 -9.25 26.16
C ASN A 258 0.12 -10.61 25.44
N ILE A 259 1.15 -11.44 25.62
CA ILE A 259 1.25 -12.76 25.03
C ILE A 259 1.40 -13.77 26.15
N LYS A 260 0.55 -14.79 26.14
CA LYS A 260 0.60 -15.90 27.10
C LYS A 260 0.56 -17.23 26.38
N ARG A 261 1.28 -18.22 26.93
CA ARG A 261 1.18 -19.60 26.47
C ARG A 261 -0.24 -20.12 26.69
N ASP A 262 -0.78 -20.86 25.73
CA ASP A 262 -2.08 -21.52 25.89
C ASP A 262 -1.91 -22.77 26.79
N ALA A 263 -2.34 -22.66 28.05
CA ALA A 263 -2.23 -23.74 29.02
C ALA A 263 -3.20 -24.92 28.77
N ASN A 264 -4.19 -24.72 27.88
CA ASN A 264 -5.24 -25.74 27.65
C ASN A 264 -4.83 -26.77 26.57
N LEU A 265 -3.74 -26.54 25.86
CA LEU A 265 -3.24 -27.47 24.87
C LEU A 265 -2.00 -28.21 25.40
N LYS A 266 -1.97 -29.53 25.17
CA LYS A 266 -0.75 -30.36 25.36
C LYS A 266 0.38 -29.88 24.43
N ASP A 267 0.04 -29.05 23.46
CA ASP A 267 0.96 -28.51 22.43
C ASP A 267 1.73 -27.33 23.02
N GLU A 268 3.02 -27.53 23.24
CA GLU A 268 3.91 -26.57 23.90
C GLU A 268 4.14 -25.28 23.11
N ASN A 269 3.67 -25.20 21.86
CA ASN A 269 3.99 -24.16 20.91
C ASN A 269 2.81 -23.22 20.55
N SER A 270 1.77 -23.20 21.37
CA SER A 270 0.60 -22.33 21.16
C SER A 270 0.54 -21.18 22.15
N TYR A 271 0.22 -19.99 21.63
CA TYR A 271 0.21 -18.74 22.39
C TYR A 271 -1.04 -17.93 22.08
N ILE A 272 -1.54 -17.20 23.06
CA ILE A 272 -2.68 -16.29 22.95
C ILE A 272 -2.18 -14.85 23.05
N VAL A 273 -2.61 -14.03 22.11
CA VAL A 273 -2.37 -12.58 22.11
C VAL A 273 -3.61 -11.86 22.64
N PHE A 274 -3.39 -10.94 23.56
CA PHE A 274 -4.44 -10.17 24.23
C PHE A 274 -4.35 -8.67 23.85
N ASP A 275 -5.49 -7.98 23.87
CA ASP A 275 -5.52 -6.52 23.81
C ASP A 275 -5.15 -5.90 25.18
N SER A 276 -5.11 -4.57 25.24
CA SER A 276 -4.83 -3.83 26.48
C SER A 276 -5.87 -4.07 27.58
N ALA A 277 -7.10 -4.42 27.22
CA ALA A 277 -8.19 -4.78 28.14
C ALA A 277 -8.20 -6.26 28.54
N LYS A 278 -7.17 -7.02 28.14
CA LYS A 278 -7.02 -8.47 28.38
C LYS A 278 -8.06 -9.35 27.69
N ASN A 279 -8.70 -8.87 26.64
CA ASN A 279 -9.50 -9.72 25.77
C ASN A 279 -8.59 -10.46 24.79
N GLY A 280 -8.83 -11.75 24.57
CA GLY A 280 -8.12 -12.54 23.57
C GLY A 280 -8.40 -12.02 22.16
N LEU A 281 -7.34 -11.77 21.41
CA LEU A 281 -7.44 -11.34 20.03
C LEU A 281 -7.36 -12.53 19.08
N PHE A 282 -6.32 -13.30 19.21
CA PHE A 282 -6.08 -14.51 18.43
C PHE A 282 -5.13 -15.44 19.15
N LYS A 283 -5.17 -16.71 18.77
CA LYS A 283 -4.20 -17.73 19.16
C LYS A 283 -3.34 -18.08 17.95
N TYR A 284 -2.05 -18.26 18.15
CA TYR A 284 -1.14 -18.71 17.09
C TYR A 284 -0.35 -19.94 17.54
N THR A 285 -0.04 -20.80 16.56
CA THR A 285 0.75 -22.02 16.76
C THR A 285 2.05 -21.91 15.97
N LEU A 286 3.14 -22.33 16.58
CA LEU A 286 4.46 -22.33 15.98
C LEU A 286 4.90 -23.76 15.63
N LEU A 287 5.51 -23.92 14.46
CA LEU A 287 6.29 -25.10 14.10
C LEU A 287 7.70 -24.61 13.72
N ASN A 288 8.71 -25.10 14.43
CA ASN A 288 10.10 -24.68 14.23
C ASN A 288 10.32 -23.15 14.28
N GLY A 289 9.56 -22.46 15.15
CA GLY A 289 9.63 -21.02 15.32
C GLY A 289 8.89 -20.18 14.26
N ILE A 290 8.21 -20.82 13.32
CA ILE A 290 7.43 -20.22 12.26
C ILE A 290 5.94 -20.33 12.61
N ILE A 291 5.16 -19.29 12.31
CA ILE A 291 3.72 -19.28 12.51
C ILE A 291 3.07 -20.16 11.43
N THR A 292 2.38 -21.21 11.83
CA THR A 292 1.71 -22.13 10.89
C THR A 292 0.20 -22.00 10.91
N GLN A 293 -0.37 -21.59 12.04
CA GLN A 293 -1.80 -21.44 12.19
C GLN A 293 -2.15 -20.26 13.10
N ILE A 294 -3.22 -19.56 12.77
CA ILE A 294 -3.82 -18.55 13.64
C ILE A 294 -5.32 -18.85 13.80
N GLU A 295 -5.81 -18.93 15.04
CA GLU A 295 -7.23 -19.01 15.37
C GLU A 295 -7.70 -17.62 15.86
N LEU A 296 -8.70 -17.05 15.22
CA LEU A 296 -9.30 -15.78 15.66
C LEU A 296 -10.15 -16.02 16.92
N LEU A 297 -10.05 -15.12 17.89
CA LEU A 297 -10.80 -15.20 19.17
C LEU A 297 -11.81 -14.05 19.33
N THR A 298 -11.88 -13.14 18.39
CA THR A 298 -12.74 -11.97 18.46
C THR A 298 -13.39 -11.67 17.10
N PRO A 299 -14.67 -11.24 17.08
CA PRO A 299 -15.35 -10.82 15.84
C PRO A 299 -14.85 -9.48 15.28
N LYS A 300 -13.89 -8.81 15.93
CA LYS A 300 -13.31 -7.56 15.44
C LYS A 300 -12.61 -7.74 14.11
N PHE A 301 -11.95 -8.90 13.90
CA PHE A 301 -11.27 -9.21 12.64
C PHE A 301 -12.29 -9.64 11.57
N LYS A 302 -12.14 -9.07 10.38
CA LYS A 302 -13.01 -9.34 9.23
C LYS A 302 -12.18 -9.58 7.96
N THR A 303 -12.71 -10.41 7.05
CA THR A 303 -12.18 -10.40 5.68
C THR A 303 -12.51 -9.05 5.00
N PRO A 304 -11.87 -8.73 3.88
CA PRO A 304 -12.23 -7.56 3.07
C PRO A 304 -13.72 -7.50 2.71
N GLU A 305 -14.35 -8.66 2.53
CA GLU A 305 -15.78 -8.82 2.21
C GLU A 305 -16.68 -8.68 3.44
N GLY A 306 -16.11 -8.60 4.65
CA GLY A 306 -16.83 -8.37 5.90
C GLY A 306 -17.13 -9.63 6.73
N ILE A 307 -16.68 -10.82 6.31
CA ILE A 307 -16.89 -12.06 7.04
C ILE A 307 -16.05 -12.09 8.32
N SER A 308 -16.67 -12.46 9.44
CA SER A 308 -16.06 -12.54 10.79
C SER A 308 -16.65 -13.68 11.60
N ILE A 309 -16.09 -13.94 12.78
CA ILE A 309 -16.74 -14.82 13.78
C ILE A 309 -18.16 -14.28 14.05
N GLY A 310 -19.15 -15.16 14.03
CA GLY A 310 -20.57 -14.83 14.20
C GLY A 310 -21.32 -14.47 12.93
N SER A 311 -20.65 -14.27 11.78
CA SER A 311 -21.30 -14.27 10.46
C SER A 311 -21.98 -15.61 10.21
N ASN A 312 -22.97 -15.65 9.30
CA ASN A 312 -23.71 -16.85 8.99
C ASN A 312 -23.30 -17.48 7.65
N PHE A 313 -23.76 -18.71 7.39
CA PHE A 313 -23.39 -19.46 6.19
C PHE A 313 -23.88 -18.78 4.91
N GLY A 314 -25.07 -18.14 4.94
CA GLY A 314 -25.59 -17.37 3.80
C GLY A 314 -24.67 -16.19 3.43
N GLU A 315 -24.13 -15.49 4.44
CA GLU A 315 -23.13 -14.41 4.21
C GLU A 315 -21.86 -14.96 3.56
N ILE A 316 -21.36 -16.13 4.03
CA ILE A 316 -20.19 -16.78 3.46
C ILE A 316 -20.42 -17.13 1.98
N LYS A 317 -21.54 -17.80 1.65
CA LYS A 317 -21.85 -18.19 0.25
C LYS A 317 -21.88 -17.00 -0.71
N ASN A 318 -22.40 -15.88 -0.23
CA ASN A 318 -22.53 -14.67 -1.03
C ASN A 318 -21.21 -13.90 -1.19
N ALA A 319 -20.29 -14.04 -0.26
CA ALA A 319 -19.06 -13.25 -0.20
C ALA A 319 -17.82 -14.02 -0.65
N LEU A 320 -17.75 -15.32 -0.36
CA LEU A 320 -16.54 -16.12 -0.53
C LEU A 320 -16.81 -17.36 -1.40
N LYS A 321 -15.78 -17.76 -2.17
CA LYS A 321 -15.83 -19.02 -2.91
C LYS A 321 -15.43 -20.18 -1.99
N ILE A 322 -16.36 -21.08 -1.74
CA ILE A 322 -16.12 -22.32 -0.98
C ILE A 322 -15.57 -23.37 -1.97
N GLU A 323 -14.39 -23.91 -1.71
CA GLU A 323 -13.79 -24.95 -2.53
C GLU A 323 -14.21 -26.34 -2.07
N ASN A 324 -14.05 -26.59 -0.76
CA ASN A 324 -14.31 -27.87 -0.15
C ASN A 324 -15.05 -27.69 1.19
N PHE A 325 -15.87 -28.67 1.51
CA PHE A 325 -16.41 -28.80 2.85
C PHE A 325 -16.14 -30.21 3.40
N THR A 326 -16.02 -30.30 4.71
CA THR A 326 -15.95 -31.59 5.41
C THR A 326 -16.99 -31.58 6.54
N ASN A 327 -17.64 -32.73 6.74
CA ASN A 327 -18.49 -32.97 7.88
C ASN A 327 -17.95 -34.16 8.67
N GLN A 328 -17.44 -33.91 9.87
CA GLN A 328 -16.96 -34.96 10.78
C GLN A 328 -17.81 -34.91 12.04
N ASN A 329 -18.74 -35.87 12.16
CA ASN A 329 -19.63 -35.99 13.31
C ASN A 329 -20.38 -34.68 13.64
N GLY A 330 -20.96 -34.06 12.63
CA GLY A 330 -21.70 -32.80 12.80
C GLY A 330 -20.81 -31.55 12.85
N LYS A 331 -19.49 -31.68 12.84
CA LYS A 331 -18.56 -30.54 12.78
C LYS A 331 -18.26 -30.19 11.33
N ILE A 332 -18.83 -29.11 10.85
CA ILE A 332 -18.63 -28.63 9.47
C ILE A 332 -17.43 -27.70 9.41
N SER A 333 -16.54 -27.98 8.46
CA SER A 333 -15.42 -27.12 8.12
C SER A 333 -15.46 -26.77 6.63
N LEU A 334 -15.34 -25.49 6.31
CA LEU A 334 -15.30 -24.93 4.95
C LEU A 334 -13.89 -24.48 4.65
N LYS A 335 -13.34 -24.91 3.50
CA LYS A 335 -12.05 -24.41 3.02
C LYS A 335 -12.26 -23.29 2.00
N ILE A 336 -11.66 -22.13 2.26
CA ILE A 336 -11.72 -20.93 1.42
C ILE A 336 -10.31 -20.64 0.87
N PRO A 337 -9.97 -21.12 -0.33
CA PRO A 337 -8.61 -21.07 -0.85
C PRO A 337 -8.13 -19.65 -1.15
N THR A 338 -9.03 -18.76 -1.57
CA THR A 338 -8.69 -17.36 -1.86
C THR A 338 -8.12 -16.61 -0.66
N HIS A 339 -8.36 -17.12 0.56
CA HIS A 339 -7.92 -16.53 1.82
C HIS A 339 -7.02 -17.46 2.65
N ASP A 340 -6.77 -18.69 2.19
CA ASP A 340 -6.10 -19.76 2.95
C ASP A 340 -6.65 -19.91 4.36
N ILE A 341 -7.99 -19.88 4.48
CA ILE A 341 -8.70 -20.01 5.75
C ILE A 341 -9.59 -21.24 5.78
N VAL A 342 -9.76 -21.75 7.00
CA VAL A 342 -10.75 -22.77 7.33
C VAL A 342 -11.78 -22.16 8.27
N ILE A 343 -13.04 -22.18 7.86
CA ILE A 343 -14.18 -21.72 8.67
C ILE A 343 -14.87 -22.93 9.27
N LYS A 344 -15.02 -22.97 10.60
CA LYS A 344 -15.81 -23.97 11.30
C LYS A 344 -17.17 -23.38 11.66
N LEU A 345 -18.24 -24.12 11.37
CA LEU A 345 -19.61 -23.71 11.65
C LEU A 345 -20.11 -24.32 12.96
N LYS A 346 -20.98 -23.58 13.65
CA LYS A 346 -21.78 -24.10 14.77
C LYS A 346 -22.91 -24.97 14.19
N THR A 347 -22.81 -26.26 14.35
CA THR A 347 -23.86 -27.17 13.91
C THR A 347 -24.80 -27.50 15.03
N ALA A 348 -26.11 -27.56 14.72
CA ALA A 348 -27.08 -28.16 15.58
C ALA A 348 -26.86 -29.70 15.60
N GLU A 349 -26.91 -30.32 16.74
CA GLU A 349 -26.89 -31.75 16.87
C GLU A 349 -28.07 -32.33 16.11
N ASN A 350 -27.85 -33.40 15.32
CA ASN A 350 -28.86 -34.17 14.57
C ASN A 350 -29.28 -33.70 13.18
N ILE A 351 -28.58 -32.80 12.52
CA ILE A 351 -28.83 -32.50 11.12
C ILE A 351 -27.90 -33.35 10.22
N ALA A 352 -28.48 -34.18 9.37
CA ALA A 352 -27.72 -34.95 8.38
C ALA A 352 -27.32 -34.04 7.21
N ILE A 353 -26.09 -33.52 7.26
CA ILE A 353 -25.52 -32.64 6.22
C ILE A 353 -24.63 -33.46 5.29
N LYS A 354 -25.06 -33.66 4.05
CA LYS A 354 -24.35 -34.41 3.00
C LYS A 354 -23.68 -33.49 1.99
N GLY A 355 -24.17 -32.26 1.83
CA GLY A 355 -23.67 -31.26 0.90
C GLY A 355 -23.81 -29.83 1.41
N LEU A 356 -23.22 -28.88 0.68
CA LEU A 356 -23.33 -27.44 1.03
C LEU A 356 -24.77 -26.94 1.03
N SER A 357 -25.62 -27.51 0.18
CA SER A 357 -27.06 -27.18 0.11
C SER A 357 -27.87 -27.53 1.35
N ASP A 358 -27.37 -28.46 2.15
CA ASP A 358 -28.05 -28.94 3.35
C ASP A 358 -27.72 -28.07 4.59
N ILE A 359 -26.78 -27.14 4.46
CA ILE A 359 -26.38 -26.24 5.54
C ILE A 359 -27.36 -25.06 5.58
N PRO A 360 -28.09 -24.85 6.70
CA PRO A 360 -28.97 -23.69 6.84
C PRO A 360 -28.21 -22.37 6.74
N ASP A 361 -28.79 -21.39 6.05
CA ASP A 361 -28.15 -20.09 5.81
C ASP A 361 -27.86 -19.30 7.10
N ASP A 362 -28.62 -19.51 8.14
CA ASP A 362 -28.48 -18.87 9.44
C ASP A 362 -27.42 -19.55 10.35
N THR A 363 -26.83 -20.68 9.91
CA THR A 363 -25.78 -21.38 10.63
C THR A 363 -24.58 -20.46 10.87
N LYS A 364 -24.25 -20.23 12.14
CA LYS A 364 -23.20 -19.27 12.53
C LYS A 364 -21.80 -19.84 12.43
N ILE A 365 -20.83 -18.95 12.14
CA ILE A 365 -19.40 -19.25 12.26
C ILE A 365 -19.07 -19.42 13.75
N ASP A 366 -18.42 -20.54 14.07
CA ASP A 366 -17.84 -20.81 15.37
C ASP A 366 -16.39 -20.35 15.45
N LYS A 367 -15.57 -20.74 14.45
CA LYS A 367 -14.15 -20.46 14.42
C LYS A 367 -13.68 -20.12 13.02
N ILE A 368 -12.65 -19.29 12.95
CA ILE A 368 -11.89 -18.98 11.73
C ILE A 368 -10.42 -19.27 12.00
N LEU A 369 -9.83 -20.11 11.16
CA LEU A 369 -8.41 -20.46 11.20
C LEU A 369 -7.72 -19.96 9.95
N LEU A 370 -6.65 -19.18 10.10
CA LEU A 370 -5.73 -18.85 9.03
C LEU A 370 -4.65 -19.93 9.02
N ILE A 371 -4.35 -20.46 7.84
CA ILE A 371 -3.37 -21.53 7.67
C ILE A 371 -2.20 -20.96 6.89
N TRP A 372 -1.06 -20.82 7.56
CA TRP A 372 0.16 -20.24 7.00
C TRP A 372 1.26 -21.30 6.95
N ASN A 373 2.18 -21.18 5.97
CA ASN A 373 3.43 -21.96 5.90
C ASN A 373 3.24 -23.48 6.12
N GLN A 374 2.36 -24.11 5.33
CA GLN A 374 2.22 -25.58 5.26
C GLN A 374 3.27 -26.21 4.35
#